data_932ae8d9dd2ef34a6396e3b252a8f79f
#
_entry.id   932ae8d9dd2ef34a6396e3b252a8f79f
#
_cell.length_a   1.000
_cell.length_b   1.000
_cell.length_c   1.000
_cell.angle_alpha   90.00
_cell.angle_beta   90.00
_cell.angle_gamma   90.00
#
_symmetry.space_group_name_H-M   'P 1'
#
loop_
_entity.id
_entity.type
_entity.pdbx_description
1 polymer ?
#
loop_
_entity_poly.entity_id
_entity_poly.type
_entity_poly.pdbx_seq_one_letter_code
_entity_poly.pdbx_strand_id
1 'polypeptide(L)'
;SFAWKSATMIRARKRIKEDGTKVYEIWGPLFFGSTTGFNSKFDVSNDPQHIEIDFIESKVGDHSGVEALHTISNKYLEAGKKVTLTHLSPDCKAMLLKWNPEFKAIIKDAIDDPRYHVVTDMMDADV
;
A
#
# COMPACT_ATOMS: atom_id res chain seq x y z
N SER A 1 -20.34 -17.66 -1.18
CA SER A 1 -19.55 -18.77 -1.52
C SER A 1 -18.10 -18.43 -1.72
N PHE A 2 -17.31 -19.41 -2.06
CA PHE A 2 -15.84 -19.24 -2.10
C PHE A 2 -15.37 -18.24 -3.13
N ALA A 3 -15.92 -18.29 -4.33
CA ALA A 3 -15.48 -17.39 -5.40
C ALA A 3 -15.74 -15.94 -5.03
N TRP A 4 -16.87 -15.66 -4.42
CA TRP A 4 -17.22 -14.33 -4.00
C TRP A 4 -16.26 -13.83 -2.93
N LYS A 5 -15.98 -14.65 -1.92
CA LYS A 5 -15.04 -14.29 -0.87
C LYS A 5 -13.64 -14.01 -1.43
N SER A 6 -13.19 -14.85 -2.34
CA SER A 6 -11.88 -14.65 -2.96
C SER A 6 -11.79 -13.33 -3.71
N ALA A 7 -12.88 -12.95 -4.39
CA ALA A 7 -12.90 -11.73 -5.18
C ALA A 7 -12.81 -10.47 -4.31
N THR A 8 -13.29 -10.54 -3.07
CA THR A 8 -13.27 -9.39 -2.17
C THR A 8 -12.12 -9.42 -1.17
N MET A 9 -11.38 -10.53 -1.11
CA MET A 9 -10.25 -10.63 -0.20
C MET A 9 -9.05 -9.82 -0.67
N ILE A 10 -8.48 -9.08 0.27
CA ILE A 10 -7.22 -8.40 0.05
C ILE A 10 -6.21 -9.00 1.03
N ARG A 11 -4.95 -9.11 0.60
CA ARG A 11 -3.92 -9.75 1.40
C ARG A 11 -2.73 -8.83 1.54
N ALA A 12 -2.00 -8.98 2.61
CA ALA A 12 -0.79 -8.18 2.84
C ALA A 12 0.34 -9.11 3.28
N ARG A 13 1.46 -8.98 2.60
CA ARG A 13 2.69 -9.65 3.00
C ARG A 13 3.57 -8.61 3.68
N LYS A 14 4.11 -8.96 4.84
CA LYS A 14 4.90 -8.03 5.64
C LYS A 14 6.35 -8.44 5.66
N ARG A 15 7.25 -7.46 5.52
CA ARG A 15 8.68 -7.70 5.65
C ARG A 15 9.35 -6.45 6.23
N ILE A 16 10.53 -6.65 6.80
CA ILE A 16 11.31 -5.56 7.38
C ILE A 16 12.58 -5.37 6.55
N LYS A 17 12.84 -4.13 6.15
CA LYS A 17 14.04 -3.80 5.40
C LYS A 17 15.21 -3.65 6.38
N GLU A 18 16.42 -3.61 5.82
CA GLU A 18 17.64 -3.48 6.62
C GLU A 18 17.66 -2.21 7.48
N ASP A 19 17.03 -1.14 6.98
CA ASP A 19 16.97 0.12 7.72
C ASP A 19 15.86 0.16 8.77
N GLY A 20 15.13 -0.94 8.94
CA GLY A 20 14.05 -1.02 9.92
C GLY A 20 12.68 -0.66 9.38
N THR A 21 12.57 -0.23 8.14
CA THR A 21 11.28 0.11 7.53
C THR A 21 10.46 -1.16 7.33
N LYS A 22 9.20 -1.13 7.77
CA LYS A 22 8.28 -2.24 7.54
C LYS A 22 7.54 -2.04 6.24
N VAL A 23 7.54 -3.06 5.38
CA VAL A 23 6.87 -3.01 4.09
C VAL A 23 5.63 -3.89 4.13
N TYR A 24 4.50 -3.31 3.74
CA TYR A 24 3.25 -4.03 3.54
C TYR A 24 3.05 -4.19 2.04
N GLU A 25 3.28 -5.39 1.53
CA GLU A 25 3.03 -5.68 0.12
C GLU A 25 1.59 -6.10 -0.02
N ILE A 26 0.79 -5.30 -0.70
CA ILE A 26 -0.65 -5.52 -0.82
C ILE A 26 -0.93 -6.35 -2.07
N TRP A 27 -1.74 -7.39 -1.89
CA TRP A 27 -2.17 -8.27 -2.96
C TRP A 27 -3.68 -8.16 -3.12
N GLY A 28 -4.12 -7.98 -4.35
CA GLY A 28 -5.53 -7.86 -4.65
C GLY A 28 -5.97 -6.42 -4.78
N PRO A 29 -7.15 -6.18 -5.38
CA PRO A 29 -7.62 -4.83 -5.64
C PRO A 29 -8.11 -4.14 -4.37
N LEU A 30 -7.81 -2.86 -4.26
CA LEU A 30 -8.31 -2.02 -3.16
C LEU A 30 -9.50 -1.21 -3.68
N PHE A 31 -10.68 -1.56 -3.22
CA PHE A 31 -11.93 -0.92 -3.60
C PHE A 31 -12.90 -1.04 -2.42
N PHE A 32 -14.14 -0.56 -2.60
CA PHE A 32 -15.08 -0.51 -1.47
C PHE A 32 -15.30 -1.88 -0.81
N GLY A 33 -15.27 -2.94 -1.58
CA GLY A 33 -15.50 -4.30 -1.06
C GLY A 33 -14.34 -4.87 -0.26
N SER A 34 -13.16 -4.28 -0.35
CA SER A 34 -11.97 -4.78 0.35
C SER A 34 -11.40 -3.81 1.38
N THR A 35 -12.00 -2.64 1.58
CA THR A 35 -11.44 -1.63 2.49
C THR A 35 -11.36 -2.10 3.93
N THR A 36 -12.36 -2.83 4.41
CA THR A 36 -12.34 -3.35 5.78
C THR A 36 -11.19 -4.33 5.97
N GLY A 37 -11.01 -5.25 5.02
CA GLY A 37 -9.89 -6.18 5.06
C GLY A 37 -8.55 -5.45 4.98
N PHE A 38 -8.45 -4.46 4.13
CA PHE A 38 -7.24 -3.66 4.00
C PHE A 38 -6.88 -2.99 5.32
N ASN A 39 -7.84 -2.29 5.92
CA ASN A 39 -7.61 -1.57 7.17
C ASN A 39 -7.17 -2.52 8.30
N SER A 40 -7.67 -3.74 8.30
CA SER A 40 -7.34 -4.72 9.36
C SER A 40 -5.90 -5.24 9.26
N LYS A 41 -5.18 -4.99 8.16
CA LYS A 41 -3.82 -5.49 7.97
C LYS A 41 -2.77 -4.69 8.73
N PHE A 42 -3.11 -3.48 9.17
CA PHE A 42 -2.14 -2.55 9.73
C PHE A 42 -2.18 -2.52 11.25
N ASP A 43 -1.02 -2.43 11.87
CA ASP A 43 -0.87 -2.37 13.32
C ASP A 43 -0.08 -1.11 13.68
N VAL A 44 -0.78 0.02 13.64
CA VAL A 44 -0.15 1.34 13.79
C VAL A 44 0.65 1.46 15.08
N SER A 45 0.10 0.95 16.18
CA SER A 45 0.74 1.09 17.50
C SER A 45 2.07 0.37 17.60
N ASN A 46 2.17 -0.81 17.01
CA ASN A 46 3.36 -1.66 17.13
C ASN A 46 4.32 -1.53 15.96
N ASP A 47 3.95 -0.80 14.92
CA ASP A 47 4.79 -0.65 13.75
C ASP A 47 5.96 0.30 14.02
N PRO A 48 7.07 0.17 13.25
CA PRO A 48 8.20 1.09 13.39
C PRO A 48 7.85 2.50 12.93
N GLN A 49 8.78 3.42 13.07
CA GLN A 49 8.58 4.83 12.72
C GLN A 49 8.30 5.06 11.24
N HIS A 50 8.73 4.15 10.38
CA HIS A 50 8.52 4.26 8.94
C HIS A 50 7.96 2.97 8.39
N ILE A 51 6.86 3.07 7.63
CA ILE A 51 6.32 1.93 6.90
C ILE A 51 6.15 2.31 5.43
N GLU A 52 6.16 1.30 4.58
CA GLU A 52 5.87 1.46 3.16
C GLU A 52 4.67 0.59 2.81
N ILE A 53 3.81 1.09 1.92
CA ILE A 53 2.73 0.30 1.36
C ILE A 53 3.04 0.10 -0.12
N ASP A 54 3.27 -1.14 -0.50
CA ASP A 54 3.71 -1.50 -1.84
C ASP A 54 2.54 -2.01 -2.66
N PHE A 55 2.30 -1.38 -3.80
CA PHE A 55 1.18 -1.69 -4.68
C PHE A 55 1.57 -2.40 -5.95
N ILE A 56 2.75 -3.01 -5.99
CA ILE A 56 3.20 -3.70 -7.21
C ILE A 56 2.21 -4.80 -7.64
N GLU A 57 1.55 -5.44 -6.67
CA GLU A 57 0.57 -6.50 -6.92
C GLU A 57 -0.85 -6.05 -6.61
N SER A 58 -1.08 -4.75 -6.52
CA SER A 58 -2.38 -4.22 -6.15
C SER A 58 -2.72 -2.99 -6.99
N LYS A 59 -3.97 -2.57 -6.88
CA LYS A 59 -4.48 -1.46 -7.67
C LYS A 59 -5.60 -0.80 -6.88
N VAL A 60 -5.60 0.52 -6.86
CA VAL A 60 -6.71 1.26 -6.26
C VAL A 60 -7.82 1.36 -7.30
N GLY A 61 -8.98 0.79 -6.99
CA GLY A 61 -10.06 0.66 -7.96
C GLY A 61 -11.12 1.74 -7.93
N ASP A 62 -11.28 2.43 -6.82
CA ASP A 62 -12.30 3.46 -6.69
C ASP A 62 -11.99 4.45 -5.56
N HIS A 63 -12.91 5.41 -5.35
CA HIS A 63 -12.74 6.43 -4.31
C HIS A 63 -12.69 5.84 -2.90
N SER A 64 -13.36 4.73 -2.66
CA SER A 64 -13.31 4.09 -1.35
C SER A 64 -11.91 3.60 -1.03
N GLY A 65 -11.19 3.11 -2.04
CA GLY A 65 -9.80 2.72 -1.88
C GLY A 65 -8.90 3.91 -1.57
N VAL A 66 -9.12 5.02 -2.28
CA VAL A 66 -8.37 6.26 -2.02
C VAL A 66 -8.61 6.74 -0.60
N GLU A 67 -9.87 6.72 -0.17
CA GLU A 67 -10.25 7.15 1.18
C GLU A 67 -9.62 6.26 2.23
N ALA A 68 -9.58 4.95 1.99
CA ALA A 68 -8.94 4.01 2.92
C ALA A 68 -7.45 4.29 3.07
N LEU A 69 -6.77 4.60 1.97
CA LEU A 69 -5.35 4.98 2.00
C LEU A 69 -5.14 6.26 2.78
N HIS A 70 -6.00 7.24 2.57
CA HIS A 70 -5.92 8.50 3.29
C HIS A 70 -6.10 8.27 4.80
N THR A 71 -7.10 7.47 5.17
CA THR A 71 -7.39 7.18 6.56
C THR A 71 -6.22 6.48 7.25
N ILE A 72 -5.65 5.45 6.61
CA ILE A 72 -4.55 4.72 7.23
C ILE A 72 -3.28 5.59 7.31
N SER A 73 -3.03 6.39 6.28
CA SER A 73 -1.88 7.30 6.29
C SER A 73 -1.98 8.31 7.43
N ASN A 74 -3.18 8.85 7.66
CA ASN A 74 -3.39 9.79 8.75
C ASN A 74 -3.21 9.13 10.12
N LYS A 75 -3.62 7.89 10.28
CA LYS A 75 -3.41 7.18 11.55
C LYS A 75 -1.94 7.07 11.90
N TYR A 76 -1.09 6.79 10.90
CA TYR A 76 0.34 6.74 11.12
C TYR A 76 0.91 8.13 11.44
N LEU A 77 0.47 9.15 10.71
CA LEU A 77 0.91 10.52 10.99
C LEU A 77 0.54 10.96 12.39
N GLU A 78 -0.66 10.66 12.84
CA GLU A 78 -1.11 11.00 14.19
C GLU A 78 -0.28 10.27 15.26
N ALA A 79 0.23 9.10 14.92
CA ALA A 79 1.09 8.34 15.81
C ALA A 79 2.56 8.79 15.75
N GLY A 80 2.85 9.83 14.96
CA GLY A 80 4.21 10.33 14.80
C GLY A 80 5.06 9.49 13.86
N LYS A 81 4.43 8.73 12.96
CA LYS A 81 5.11 7.81 12.06
C LYS A 81 4.98 8.24 10.61
N LYS A 82 5.84 7.70 9.77
CA LYS A 82 5.89 8.05 8.36
C LYS A 82 5.40 6.92 7.48
N VAL A 83 4.63 7.28 6.44
CA VAL A 83 4.14 6.32 5.45
C VAL A 83 4.70 6.71 4.08
N THR A 84 5.11 5.71 3.30
CA THR A 84 5.50 5.89 1.90
C THR A 84 4.71 4.92 1.04
N LEU A 85 4.15 5.40 -0.06
CA LEU A 85 3.43 4.57 -1.03
C LEU A 85 4.36 4.29 -2.20
N THR A 86 4.53 3.01 -2.56
CA THR A 86 5.44 2.62 -3.62
C THR A 86 4.74 1.81 -4.69
N HIS A 87 5.30 1.84 -5.90
CA HIS A 87 4.84 1.04 -7.05
C HIS A 87 3.39 1.29 -7.46
N LEU A 88 2.93 2.52 -7.28
CA LEU A 88 1.61 2.90 -7.78
C LEU A 88 1.64 2.99 -9.31
N SER A 89 0.57 2.50 -9.96
CA SER A 89 0.43 2.72 -11.38
C SER A 89 0.19 4.21 -11.65
N PRO A 90 0.48 4.70 -12.88
CA PRO A 90 0.20 6.10 -13.22
C PRO A 90 -1.26 6.48 -12.97
N ASP A 91 -2.19 5.59 -13.27
CA ASP A 91 -3.61 5.85 -13.07
C ASP A 91 -3.96 5.99 -11.59
N CYS A 92 -3.41 5.11 -10.75
CA CYS A 92 -3.63 5.17 -9.31
C CYS A 92 -3.03 6.44 -8.72
N LYS A 93 -1.83 6.78 -9.15
CA LYS A 93 -1.16 7.99 -8.69
C LYS A 93 -1.99 9.23 -9.04
N ALA A 94 -2.49 9.29 -10.27
CA ALA A 94 -3.32 10.41 -10.71
C ALA A 94 -4.60 10.53 -9.88
N MET A 95 -5.23 9.39 -9.60
CA MET A 95 -6.45 9.35 -8.80
C MET A 95 -6.21 9.89 -7.39
N LEU A 96 -5.12 9.45 -6.76
CA LEU A 96 -4.76 9.89 -5.42
C LEU A 96 -4.49 11.40 -5.39
N LEU A 97 -3.69 11.88 -6.33
CA LEU A 97 -3.33 13.30 -6.38
C LEU A 97 -4.51 14.19 -6.69
N LYS A 98 -5.44 13.71 -7.51
CA LYS A 98 -6.66 14.45 -7.81
C LYS A 98 -7.55 14.56 -6.59
N TRP A 99 -7.62 13.48 -5.80
CA TRP A 99 -8.43 13.46 -4.58
C TRP A 99 -7.83 14.35 -3.49
N ASN A 100 -6.50 14.27 -3.30
CA ASN A 100 -5.79 15.09 -2.32
C ASN A 100 -4.33 15.26 -2.74
N PRO A 101 -3.94 16.47 -3.19
CA PRO A 101 -2.56 16.71 -3.62
C PRO A 101 -1.49 16.43 -2.56
N GLU A 102 -1.87 16.39 -1.28
CA GLU A 102 -0.93 16.08 -0.20
C GLU A 102 -0.36 14.68 -0.31
N PHE A 103 -1.01 13.78 -1.04
CA PHE A 103 -0.46 12.45 -1.29
C PHE A 103 0.92 12.51 -1.95
N LYS A 104 1.23 13.58 -2.66
CA LYS A 104 2.52 13.73 -3.33
C LYS A 104 3.69 13.57 -2.35
N ALA A 105 3.50 14.01 -1.11
CA ALA A 105 4.56 13.95 -0.10
C ALA A 105 4.92 12.53 0.31
N ILE A 106 4.00 11.58 0.13
CA ILE A 106 4.23 10.20 0.56
C ILE A 106 4.36 9.21 -0.59
N ILE A 107 4.15 9.66 -1.81
CA ILE A 107 4.30 8.79 -2.99
C ILE A 107 5.75 8.79 -3.43
N LYS A 108 6.33 7.59 -3.55
CA LYS A 108 7.67 7.41 -4.06
C LYS A 108 7.59 6.96 -5.51
N ASP A 109 8.26 7.69 -6.40
CA ASP A 109 8.27 7.34 -7.80
C ASP A 109 9.07 6.06 -8.02
N ALA A 110 8.57 5.21 -8.91
CA ALA A 110 9.21 3.93 -9.20
C ALA A 110 10.64 4.10 -9.69
N ILE A 111 10.90 5.18 -10.42
CA ILE A 111 12.22 5.44 -11.00
C ILE A 111 13.31 5.58 -9.93
N ASP A 112 12.93 6.02 -8.74
CA ASP A 112 13.87 6.22 -7.64
C ASP A 112 14.01 5.00 -6.73
N ASP A 113 13.29 3.92 -7.03
CA ASP A 113 13.28 2.73 -6.19
C ASP A 113 14.19 1.66 -6.79
N PRO A 114 15.34 1.35 -6.13
CA PRO A 114 16.27 0.34 -6.66
C PRO A 114 15.64 -1.02 -6.89
N ARG A 115 14.62 -1.37 -6.11
CA ARG A 115 13.93 -2.66 -6.27
C ARG A 115 13.25 -2.78 -7.62
N TYR A 116 12.95 -1.66 -8.25
CA TYR A 116 12.28 -1.67 -9.54
C TYR A 116 13.09 -2.38 -10.61
N HIS A 117 14.41 -2.37 -10.45
CA HIS A 117 15.33 -2.98 -11.40
C HIS A 117 15.50 -4.47 -11.19
N VAL A 118 15.10 -4.98 -10.03
CA VAL A 118 15.23 -6.40 -9.69
C VAL A 118 13.89 -7.02 -9.29
N VAL A 119 12.81 -6.37 -9.66
CA VAL A 119 11.48 -6.76 -9.23
C VAL A 119 11.10 -8.17 -9.65
N THR A 120 11.56 -8.60 -10.83
CA THR A 120 11.26 -9.95 -11.31
C THR A 120 11.81 -11.01 -10.37
N ASP A 121 13.06 -10.85 -9.95
CA ASP A 121 13.69 -11.78 -9.02
C ASP A 121 12.99 -11.77 -7.68
N MET A 122 12.64 -10.59 -7.20
CA MET A 122 11.96 -10.44 -5.92
C MET A 122 10.57 -11.04 -5.94
N MET A 123 9.86 -10.88 -7.04
CA MET A 123 8.53 -11.45 -7.19
C MET A 123 8.59 -12.97 -7.20
N ASP A 124 9.57 -13.53 -7.86
CA ASP A 124 9.77 -14.99 -7.89
C ASP A 124 10.03 -15.51 -6.47
N ALA A 125 10.81 -14.79 -5.71
CA ALA A 125 11.13 -15.17 -4.34
C ALA A 125 9.90 -15.07 -3.42
N ASP A 126 8.99 -14.16 -3.71
CA ASP A 126 7.82 -13.90 -2.87
C ASP A 126 6.66 -14.84 -3.17
N VAL A 127 6.73 -15.52 -4.30
CA VAL A 127 5.71 -16.49 -4.70
C VAL A 127 6.09 -17.90 -4.30
#